data_d155399f16e3d7af307bd5c664754c8e
#
_entry.id   d155399f16e3d7af307bd5c664754c8e
#
_cell.length_a   1.000
_cell.length_b   1.000
_cell.length_c   1.000
_cell.angle_alpha   90.00
_cell.angle_beta   90.00
_cell.angle_gamma   90.00
#
_symmetry.space_group_name_H-M   'P 1'
#
loop_
_entity.id
_entity.type
_entity.pdbx_description
1 polymer ?
#
loop_
_entity_poly.entity_id
_entity_poly.type
_entity_poly.pdbx_seq_one_letter_code
_entity_poly.pdbx_strand_id
1 'polypeptide(L)'
;MNRKEGIDYFPVKCAADKNIELVTAECGLKAHAVIYALLQEIYGVHGYYCEWQREKALSLSSRMFGGGDRAVNRINEIVNCCARWGVFSLEQLEQNRILTSEEIQENFLFATKRRKAVKMKRAYLLVKVALLPDNVIILDENVDILDENADILKHSKSNSKYTNTLSIVPMLQEVKDYVALNNLKINPEKFYEYYDRIDWKDKYGRRINWKSTADYWNKTERADQKPSGNTKSGYSTKKKNQFNSFNQREISSSDMSELEQRLLNRG
;
A
#
# COMPACT_ATOMS: atom_id res chain seq x y z
N MET A 1 -15.09 -0.11 17.49
CA MET A 1 -15.71 -0.65 16.25
C MET A 1 -14.64 -1.37 15.47
N ASN A 2 -14.66 -2.70 15.44
CA ASN A 2 -13.72 -3.46 14.61
C ASN A 2 -13.93 -3.07 13.14
N ARG A 3 -12.89 -2.55 12.49
CA ARG A 3 -12.95 -2.23 11.06
C ARG A 3 -13.05 -3.56 10.31
N LYS A 4 -14.08 -3.69 9.48
CA LYS A 4 -14.26 -4.83 8.58
C LYS A 4 -13.03 -4.95 7.67
N GLU A 5 -12.29 -6.04 7.74
CA GLU A 5 -11.12 -6.30 6.90
C GLU A 5 -11.55 -6.63 5.47
N GLY A 6 -12.54 -7.50 5.31
CA GLY A 6 -13.07 -7.93 4.03
C GLY A 6 -13.87 -6.86 3.27
N ILE A 7 -14.43 -7.26 2.14
CA ILE A 7 -15.28 -6.43 1.26
C ILE A 7 -16.68 -7.04 1.14
N ASP A 8 -17.67 -6.22 0.83
CA ASP A 8 -19.09 -6.67 0.74
C ASP A 8 -19.42 -7.28 -0.61
N TYR A 9 -18.68 -6.92 -1.66
CA TYR A 9 -18.83 -7.45 -3.01
C TYR A 9 -17.47 -7.47 -3.71
N PHE A 10 -17.29 -8.41 -4.62
CA PHE A 10 -16.09 -8.53 -5.45
C PHE A 10 -16.49 -8.62 -6.93
N PRO A 11 -15.61 -8.17 -7.85
CA PRO A 11 -15.90 -8.23 -9.27
C PRO A 11 -15.87 -9.68 -9.77
N VAL A 12 -16.83 -10.03 -10.61
CA VAL A 12 -16.84 -11.29 -11.36
C VAL A 12 -16.72 -10.93 -12.83
N LYS A 13 -15.77 -11.54 -13.53
CA LYS A 13 -15.58 -11.33 -14.97
C LYS A 13 -16.78 -11.88 -15.73
N CYS A 14 -17.26 -11.15 -16.74
CA CYS A 14 -18.29 -11.67 -17.65
C CYS A 14 -17.77 -12.76 -18.58
N ALA A 15 -16.48 -12.72 -18.93
CA ALA A 15 -15.83 -13.80 -19.65
C ALA A 15 -15.56 -14.98 -18.72
N ALA A 16 -15.78 -16.19 -19.21
CA ALA A 16 -15.49 -17.40 -18.45
C ALA A 16 -13.98 -17.46 -18.11
N ASP A 17 -13.69 -17.76 -16.85
CA ASP A 17 -12.31 -17.97 -16.41
C ASP A 17 -11.87 -19.38 -16.83
N LYS A 18 -10.84 -19.46 -17.69
CA LYS A 18 -10.33 -20.72 -18.23
C LYS A 18 -9.91 -21.70 -17.12
N ASN A 19 -9.33 -21.23 -16.04
CA ASN A 19 -8.88 -22.08 -14.94
C ASN A 19 -10.08 -22.66 -14.18
N ILE A 20 -11.11 -21.85 -13.94
CA ILE A 20 -12.37 -22.31 -13.34
C ILE A 20 -13.09 -23.29 -14.26
N GLU A 21 -13.09 -23.08 -15.58
CA GLU A 21 -13.65 -24.03 -16.54
C GLU A 21 -12.95 -25.38 -16.48
N LEU A 22 -11.61 -25.40 -16.43
CA LEU A 22 -10.82 -26.64 -16.32
C LEU A 22 -11.12 -27.39 -15.01
N VAL A 23 -11.20 -26.68 -13.89
CA VAL A 23 -11.61 -27.29 -12.61
C VAL A 23 -13.04 -27.85 -12.71
N THR A 24 -13.93 -27.11 -13.34
CA THR A 24 -15.34 -27.54 -13.51
C THR A 24 -15.44 -28.78 -14.41
N ALA A 25 -14.63 -28.85 -15.46
CA ALA A 25 -14.57 -30.01 -16.36
C ALA A 25 -14.04 -31.27 -15.63
N GLU A 26 -13.01 -31.11 -14.79
CA GLU A 26 -12.40 -32.23 -14.06
C GLU A 26 -13.24 -32.67 -12.86
N CYS A 27 -13.71 -31.71 -12.04
CA CYS A 27 -14.36 -31.95 -10.77
C CYS A 27 -15.92 -31.90 -10.83
N GLY A 28 -16.48 -31.58 -12.01
CA GLY A 28 -17.91 -31.47 -12.22
C GLY A 28 -18.50 -30.12 -11.79
N LEU A 29 -19.75 -29.87 -12.21
CA LEU A 29 -20.43 -28.57 -12.07
C LEU A 29 -20.50 -28.04 -10.62
N LYS A 30 -20.56 -28.93 -9.62
CA LYS A 30 -20.56 -28.52 -8.22
C LYS A 30 -19.26 -27.81 -7.79
N ALA A 31 -18.15 -28.08 -8.48
CA ALA A 31 -16.88 -27.39 -8.20
C ALA A 31 -17.01 -25.87 -8.41
N HIS A 32 -17.75 -25.45 -9.42
CA HIS A 32 -18.02 -24.03 -9.65
C HIS A 32 -18.68 -23.36 -8.45
N ALA A 33 -19.72 -23.98 -7.87
CA ALA A 33 -20.39 -23.47 -6.69
C ALA A 33 -19.46 -23.44 -5.45
N VAL A 34 -18.59 -24.44 -5.31
CA VAL A 34 -17.59 -24.50 -4.22
C VAL A 34 -16.58 -23.36 -4.36
N ILE A 35 -16.08 -23.11 -5.59
CA ILE A 35 -15.15 -22.00 -5.85
C ILE A 35 -15.78 -20.67 -5.46
N TYR A 36 -17.02 -20.40 -5.88
CA TYR A 36 -17.70 -19.15 -5.52
C TYR A 36 -17.92 -19.02 -4.01
N ALA A 37 -18.27 -20.10 -3.32
CA ALA A 37 -18.42 -20.08 -1.87
C ALA A 37 -17.09 -19.78 -1.16
N LEU A 38 -15.96 -20.29 -1.69
CA LEU A 38 -14.62 -19.99 -1.19
C LEU A 38 -14.23 -18.53 -1.46
N LEU A 39 -14.51 -18.00 -2.66
CA LEU A 39 -14.27 -16.59 -2.98
C LEU A 39 -15.08 -15.65 -2.09
N GLN A 40 -16.35 -15.98 -1.78
CA GLN A 40 -17.16 -15.22 -0.83
C GLN A 40 -16.54 -15.22 0.57
N GLU A 41 -16.01 -16.36 1.03
CA GLU A 41 -15.33 -16.46 2.32
C GLU A 41 -14.03 -15.63 2.33
N ILE A 42 -13.20 -15.75 1.29
CA ILE A 42 -11.95 -15.01 1.15
C ILE A 42 -12.21 -13.50 1.19
N TYR A 43 -13.04 -13.02 0.29
CA TYR A 43 -13.31 -11.58 0.18
C TYR A 43 -14.11 -11.02 1.36
N GLY A 44 -15.05 -11.80 1.90
CA GLY A 44 -15.92 -11.35 2.98
C GLY A 44 -15.25 -11.25 4.35
N VAL A 45 -14.26 -12.09 4.63
CA VAL A 45 -13.59 -12.14 5.95
C VAL A 45 -12.32 -11.29 5.94
N HIS A 46 -11.27 -11.74 5.27
CA HIS A 46 -9.97 -11.07 5.26
C HIS A 46 -9.71 -10.25 3.99
N GLY A 47 -10.49 -10.49 2.95
CA GLY A 47 -10.44 -9.76 1.69
C GLY A 47 -9.47 -10.33 0.65
N TYR A 48 -8.38 -10.96 1.04
CA TYR A 48 -7.35 -11.44 0.11
C TYR A 48 -6.86 -12.86 0.39
N TYR A 49 -7.24 -13.50 1.49
CA TYR A 49 -6.92 -14.89 1.82
C TYR A 49 -8.00 -15.51 2.70
N CYS A 50 -7.98 -16.83 2.79
CA CYS A 50 -8.75 -17.63 3.73
C CYS A 50 -7.86 -18.76 4.24
N GLU A 51 -7.81 -18.96 5.57
CA GLU A 51 -7.14 -20.10 6.15
C GLU A 51 -7.87 -21.39 5.77
N TRP A 52 -7.12 -22.37 5.29
CA TRP A 52 -7.68 -23.65 4.88
C TRP A 52 -7.43 -24.73 5.95
N GLN A 53 -8.43 -24.95 6.74
CA GLN A 53 -8.43 -25.91 7.87
C GLN A 53 -9.56 -26.91 7.71
N ARG A 54 -9.47 -28.02 8.45
CA ARG A 54 -10.46 -29.11 8.42
C ARG A 54 -11.88 -28.62 8.78
N GLU A 55 -11.99 -27.71 9.71
CA GLU A 55 -13.26 -27.13 10.17
C GLU A 55 -13.98 -26.38 9.04
N LYS A 56 -13.23 -25.65 8.22
CA LYS A 56 -13.79 -24.97 7.03
C LYS A 56 -14.23 -25.95 5.97
N ALA A 57 -13.42 -26.99 5.70
CA ALA A 57 -13.80 -28.04 4.78
C ALA A 57 -15.08 -28.77 5.26
N LEU A 58 -15.20 -29.04 6.57
CA LEU A 58 -16.38 -29.65 7.15
C LEU A 58 -17.63 -28.76 7.03
N SER A 59 -17.51 -27.48 7.38
CA SER A 59 -18.62 -26.52 7.27
C SER A 59 -19.10 -26.38 5.82
N LEU A 60 -18.16 -26.25 4.87
CA LEU A 60 -18.48 -26.13 3.45
C LEU A 60 -19.07 -27.44 2.90
N SER A 61 -18.57 -28.59 3.31
CA SER A 61 -19.09 -29.90 2.90
C SER A 61 -20.52 -30.13 3.36
N SER A 62 -20.85 -29.73 4.57
CA SER A 62 -22.22 -29.80 5.09
C SER A 62 -23.18 -28.97 4.24
N ARG A 63 -22.78 -27.76 3.88
CA ARG A 63 -23.58 -26.81 3.09
C ARG A 63 -23.76 -27.24 1.63
N MET A 64 -22.72 -27.85 1.00
CA MET A 64 -22.71 -28.17 -0.43
C MET A 64 -23.06 -29.61 -0.77
N PHE A 65 -22.76 -30.56 0.14
CA PHE A 65 -22.84 -32.00 -0.11
C PHE A 65 -23.56 -32.78 1.00
N GLY A 66 -24.15 -32.11 2.00
CA GLY A 66 -24.86 -32.74 3.09
C GLY A 66 -23.97 -33.30 4.22
N GLY A 67 -22.65 -33.02 4.17
CA GLY A 67 -21.70 -33.40 5.23
C GLY A 67 -21.18 -34.84 5.15
N GLY A 68 -20.38 -35.23 6.18
CA GLY A 68 -19.71 -36.52 6.26
C GLY A 68 -18.33 -36.54 5.59
N ASP A 69 -17.53 -37.54 5.90
CA ASP A 69 -16.14 -37.64 5.45
C ASP A 69 -15.99 -37.69 3.92
N ARG A 70 -16.91 -38.34 3.21
CA ARG A 70 -16.92 -38.36 1.73
C ARG A 70 -17.10 -36.95 1.16
N ALA A 71 -17.94 -36.13 1.78
CA ALA A 71 -18.19 -34.76 1.35
C ALA A 71 -16.96 -33.87 1.65
N VAL A 72 -16.31 -34.06 2.79
CA VAL A 72 -15.05 -33.36 3.14
C VAL A 72 -13.95 -33.71 2.15
N ASN A 73 -13.78 -35.01 1.84
CA ASN A 73 -12.78 -35.43 0.84
C ASN A 73 -13.07 -34.80 -0.53
N ARG A 74 -14.34 -34.76 -0.94
CA ARG A 74 -14.72 -34.12 -2.21
C ARG A 74 -14.40 -32.64 -2.23
N ILE A 75 -14.60 -31.91 -1.14
CA ILE A 75 -14.21 -30.50 -1.04
C ILE A 75 -12.68 -30.36 -1.16
N ASN A 76 -11.90 -31.20 -0.47
CA ASN A 76 -10.43 -31.17 -0.55
C ASN A 76 -9.92 -31.51 -1.96
N GLU A 77 -10.55 -32.46 -2.66
CA GLU A 77 -10.25 -32.76 -4.05
C GLU A 77 -10.46 -31.54 -4.96
N ILE A 78 -11.57 -30.82 -4.79
CA ILE A 78 -11.87 -29.62 -5.56
C ILE A 78 -10.84 -28.52 -5.25
N VAL A 79 -10.48 -28.30 -3.98
CA VAL A 79 -9.47 -27.30 -3.58
C VAL A 79 -8.10 -27.63 -4.17
N ASN A 80 -7.68 -28.89 -4.10
CA ASN A 80 -6.42 -29.33 -4.71
C ASN A 80 -6.45 -29.20 -6.25
N CYS A 81 -7.60 -29.46 -6.88
CA CYS A 81 -7.80 -29.22 -8.31
C CYS A 81 -7.67 -27.73 -8.64
N CYS A 82 -8.27 -26.85 -7.84
CA CYS A 82 -8.14 -25.39 -7.96
C CYS A 82 -6.68 -24.93 -7.88
N ALA A 83 -5.90 -25.51 -6.96
CA ALA A 83 -4.48 -25.18 -6.81
C ALA A 83 -3.67 -25.66 -8.04
N ARG A 84 -3.94 -26.86 -8.56
CA ARG A 84 -3.28 -27.38 -9.79
C ARG A 84 -3.57 -26.52 -11.03
N TRP A 85 -4.78 -26.04 -11.16
CA TRP A 85 -5.20 -25.21 -12.30
C TRP A 85 -4.99 -23.70 -12.07
N GLY A 86 -4.34 -23.31 -10.93
CA GLY A 86 -3.96 -21.93 -10.69
C GLY A 86 -5.10 -20.99 -10.28
N VAL A 87 -6.27 -21.51 -9.88
CA VAL A 87 -7.33 -20.71 -9.26
C VAL A 87 -6.87 -20.21 -7.90
N PHE A 88 -6.13 -21.06 -7.15
CA PHE A 88 -5.42 -20.72 -5.93
C PHE A 88 -3.93 -21.03 -6.08
N SER A 89 -3.08 -20.32 -5.35
CA SER A 89 -1.65 -20.59 -5.30
C SER A 89 -1.38 -21.91 -4.59
N LEU A 90 -0.75 -22.86 -5.31
CA LEU A 90 -0.33 -24.14 -4.73
C LEU A 90 0.69 -23.93 -3.62
N GLU A 91 1.64 -23.03 -3.83
CA GLU A 91 2.67 -22.70 -2.85
C GLU A 91 2.08 -22.20 -1.52
N GLN A 92 1.14 -21.27 -1.58
CA GLN A 92 0.48 -20.72 -0.39
C GLN A 92 -0.39 -21.77 0.32
N LEU A 93 -1.02 -22.66 -0.44
CA LEU A 93 -1.79 -23.77 0.13
C LEU A 93 -0.89 -24.75 0.87
N GLU A 94 0.27 -25.09 0.34
CA GLU A 94 1.20 -26.07 0.92
C GLU A 94 1.97 -25.50 2.10
N GLN A 95 2.52 -24.29 1.96
CA GLN A 95 3.39 -23.66 2.97
C GLN A 95 2.61 -23.03 4.12
N ASN A 96 1.57 -22.27 3.80
CA ASN A 96 0.85 -21.45 4.78
C ASN A 96 -0.57 -21.93 5.08
N ARG A 97 -1.02 -23.00 4.42
CA ARG A 97 -2.39 -23.52 4.57
C ARG A 97 -3.46 -22.44 4.33
N ILE A 98 -3.25 -21.59 3.34
CA ILE A 98 -4.20 -20.55 2.94
C ILE A 98 -4.62 -20.68 1.48
N LEU A 99 -5.82 -20.18 1.19
CA LEU A 99 -6.34 -20.02 -0.16
C LEU A 99 -6.22 -18.56 -0.55
N THR A 100 -5.41 -18.28 -1.55
CA THR A 100 -5.20 -16.98 -2.17
C THR A 100 -4.66 -17.15 -3.58
N SER A 101 -4.70 -16.09 -4.38
CA SER A 101 -4.00 -16.01 -5.66
C SER A 101 -3.65 -14.55 -5.96
N GLU A 102 -2.74 -14.33 -6.93
CA GLU A 102 -2.38 -12.99 -7.36
C GLU A 102 -3.61 -12.20 -7.80
N GLU A 103 -4.49 -12.80 -8.61
CA GLU A 103 -5.74 -12.18 -9.05
C GLU A 103 -6.68 -11.81 -7.88
N ILE A 104 -6.79 -12.67 -6.86
CA ILE A 104 -7.59 -12.37 -5.66
C ILE A 104 -7.03 -11.14 -4.96
N GLN A 105 -5.72 -11.04 -4.81
CA GLN A 105 -5.06 -9.92 -4.16
C GLN A 105 -5.20 -8.63 -4.97
N GLU A 106 -5.02 -8.69 -6.29
CA GLU A 106 -5.23 -7.53 -7.18
C GLU A 106 -6.65 -6.99 -7.11
N ASN A 107 -7.65 -7.88 -7.18
CA ASN A 107 -9.07 -7.50 -7.06
C ASN A 107 -9.38 -6.85 -5.70
N PHE A 108 -8.81 -7.39 -4.62
CA PHE A 108 -8.94 -6.82 -3.28
C PHE A 108 -8.29 -5.44 -3.18
N LEU A 109 -7.08 -5.28 -3.69
CA LEU A 109 -6.36 -4.00 -3.72
C LEU A 109 -7.11 -2.97 -4.54
N PHE A 110 -7.66 -3.36 -5.69
CA PHE A 110 -8.49 -2.48 -6.51
C PHE A 110 -9.75 -2.02 -5.76
N ALA A 111 -10.48 -2.95 -5.13
CA ALA A 111 -11.70 -2.66 -4.37
C ALA A 111 -11.42 -1.76 -3.14
N THR A 112 -10.24 -1.90 -2.54
CA THR A 112 -9.86 -1.19 -1.32
C THR A 112 -9.01 0.06 -1.56
N LYS A 113 -8.80 0.47 -2.80
CA LYS A 113 -7.97 1.64 -3.19
C LYS A 113 -8.34 2.94 -2.45
N ARG A 114 -9.62 3.12 -2.07
CA ARG A 114 -10.09 4.31 -1.35
C ARG A 114 -10.00 4.18 0.18
N ARG A 115 -9.61 3.03 0.71
CA ARG A 115 -9.42 2.86 2.16
C ARG A 115 -8.19 3.64 2.63
N LYS A 116 -8.23 4.17 3.83
CA LYS A 116 -7.09 4.89 4.43
C LYS A 116 -5.89 3.97 4.66
N ALA A 117 -6.14 2.72 5.03
CA ALA A 117 -5.11 1.72 5.26
C ALA A 117 -5.67 0.33 5.02
N VAL A 118 -4.88 -0.53 4.40
CA VAL A 118 -5.15 -1.94 4.11
C VAL A 118 -3.98 -2.74 4.68
N LYS A 119 -4.24 -3.65 5.60
CA LYS A 119 -3.21 -4.49 6.23
C LYS A 119 -3.08 -5.80 5.45
N MET A 120 -1.85 -6.16 5.05
CA MET A 120 -1.57 -7.43 4.39
C MET A 120 -0.32 -8.08 5.01
N LYS A 121 -0.35 -9.40 5.23
CA LYS A 121 0.80 -10.15 5.77
C LYS A 121 1.82 -10.40 4.66
N ARG A 122 3.11 -10.13 4.92
CA ARG A 122 4.19 -10.34 3.94
C ARG A 122 4.25 -11.79 3.45
N ALA A 123 4.14 -12.74 4.36
CA ALA A 123 4.19 -14.17 4.04
C ALA A 123 3.10 -14.63 3.05
N TYR A 124 1.99 -13.89 2.96
CA TYR A 124 0.85 -14.25 2.11
C TYR A 124 0.83 -13.48 0.78
N LEU A 125 1.74 -12.50 0.61
CA LEU A 125 1.77 -11.65 -0.59
C LEU A 125 2.28 -12.42 -1.80
N LEU A 126 1.52 -12.34 -2.90
CA LEU A 126 1.89 -12.81 -4.24
C LEU A 126 2.15 -11.62 -5.16
N VAL A 127 1.44 -10.51 -4.96
CA VAL A 127 1.65 -9.28 -5.72
C VAL A 127 2.98 -8.65 -5.32
N LYS A 128 3.77 -8.22 -6.31
CA LYS A 128 5.07 -7.56 -6.06
C LYS A 128 4.89 -6.30 -5.21
N VAL A 129 5.70 -6.18 -4.15
CA VAL A 129 5.66 -5.03 -3.23
C VAL A 129 5.80 -3.69 -3.96
N ALA A 130 6.58 -3.66 -5.03
CA ALA A 130 6.74 -2.47 -5.88
C ALA A 130 5.43 -1.97 -6.50
N LEU A 131 4.48 -2.86 -6.77
CA LEU A 131 3.19 -2.55 -7.39
C LEU A 131 2.08 -2.24 -6.37
N LEU A 132 2.34 -2.43 -5.08
CA LEU A 132 1.33 -2.19 -4.05
C LEU A 132 0.99 -0.69 -3.95
N PRO A 133 -0.30 -0.35 -3.80
CA PRO A 133 -0.75 1.01 -3.52
C PRO A 133 -0.18 1.56 -2.20
N ASP A 134 -0.03 2.88 -2.11
CA ASP A 134 0.53 3.57 -0.93
C ASP A 134 -0.27 3.38 0.37
N ASN A 135 -1.53 2.95 0.27
CA ASN A 135 -2.39 2.71 1.42
C ASN A 135 -2.23 1.29 2.01
N VAL A 136 -1.34 0.45 1.44
CA VAL A 136 -1.09 -0.90 1.94
C VAL A 136 -0.03 -0.88 3.03
N ILE A 137 -0.36 -1.51 4.15
CA ILE A 137 0.55 -1.74 5.28
C ILE A 137 0.87 -3.23 5.27
N ILE A 138 2.14 -3.58 5.05
CA ILE A 138 2.58 -4.96 5.13
C ILE A 138 2.93 -5.27 6.59
N LEU A 139 2.43 -6.39 7.09
CA LEU A 139 2.72 -6.90 8.43
C LEU A 139 3.76 -8.01 8.30
N ASP A 140 4.88 -7.88 9.02
CA ASP A 140 5.88 -8.93 9.17
C ASP A 140 5.51 -9.83 10.36
N GLU A 141 5.84 -11.13 10.29
CA GLU A 141 5.39 -12.16 11.25
C GLU A 141 5.84 -11.94 12.70
N ASN A 142 6.82 -11.05 12.94
CA ASN A 142 7.38 -10.82 14.28
C ASN A 142 6.81 -9.60 15.00
N VAL A 143 5.72 -9.01 14.52
CA VAL A 143 5.07 -7.89 15.20
C VAL A 143 3.66 -8.28 15.59
N ASP A 144 3.51 -8.98 16.70
CA ASP A 144 2.28 -8.95 17.47
C ASP A 144 2.06 -7.50 17.93
N ILE A 145 1.38 -6.73 17.09
CA ILE A 145 0.91 -5.42 17.50
C ILE A 145 -0.25 -5.67 18.46
N LEU A 146 0.08 -5.67 19.75
CA LEU A 146 -0.90 -5.41 20.80
C LEU A 146 -1.63 -4.11 20.39
N ASP A 147 -2.92 -4.23 20.24
CA ASP A 147 -3.87 -3.24 19.67
C ASP A 147 -4.11 -2.03 20.62
N GLU A 148 -3.12 -1.66 21.46
CA GLU A 148 -3.29 -0.63 22.51
C GLU A 148 -2.93 0.80 22.11
N ASN A 149 -2.45 1.06 20.88
CA ASN A 149 -2.04 2.41 20.49
C ASN A 149 -2.90 3.07 19.38
N ALA A 150 -4.13 2.62 19.19
CA ALA A 150 -5.05 3.28 18.25
C ALA A 150 -5.53 4.68 18.71
N ASP A 151 -5.35 5.05 19.96
CA ASP A 151 -5.87 6.32 20.52
C ASP A 151 -4.90 7.50 20.50
N ILE A 152 -3.61 7.30 20.21
CA ILE A 152 -2.62 8.40 20.21
C ILE A 152 -2.67 9.24 18.91
N LEU A 153 -3.38 8.80 17.88
CA LEU A 153 -3.48 9.50 16.58
C LEU A 153 -4.61 10.53 16.48
N LYS A 154 -5.34 10.81 17.57
CA LYS A 154 -6.50 11.73 17.52
C LYS A 154 -6.17 13.21 17.75
N HIS A 155 -4.94 13.60 18.07
CA HIS A 155 -4.61 14.99 18.46
C HIS A 155 -3.46 15.62 17.65
N SER A 156 -3.47 15.53 16.33
CA SER A 156 -2.62 16.41 15.51
C SER A 156 -3.36 16.83 14.25
N LYS A 157 -4.13 17.92 14.38
CA LYS A 157 -4.54 18.71 13.23
C LYS A 157 -3.35 19.54 12.76
N SER A 158 -2.60 19.04 11.81
CA SER A 158 -1.79 19.87 10.92
C SER A 158 -1.80 19.26 9.53
N ASN A 159 -2.15 20.10 8.54
CA ASN A 159 -2.16 19.80 7.14
C ASN A 159 -0.81 19.28 6.67
N SER A 160 -0.66 17.98 6.61
CA SER A 160 0.41 17.35 5.87
C SER A 160 -0.18 16.24 5.03
N LYS A 161 -0.07 16.40 3.74
CA LYS A 161 -0.50 15.50 2.67
C LYS A 161 0.42 14.27 2.56
N TYR A 162 0.82 13.73 3.72
CA TYR A 162 1.66 12.54 3.82
C TYR A 162 0.87 11.48 4.55
N THR A 163 0.27 10.58 3.79
CA THR A 163 -0.31 9.34 4.29
C THR A 163 0.75 8.59 5.09
N ASN A 164 0.44 8.33 6.37
CA ASN A 164 1.23 7.44 7.22
C ASN A 164 1.16 6.01 6.66
N THR A 165 1.97 5.74 5.65
CA THR A 165 2.41 4.40 5.36
C THR A 165 3.36 4.07 6.51
N LEU A 166 3.01 3.16 7.40
CA LEU A 166 3.98 2.51 8.29
C LEU A 166 5.01 1.89 7.34
N SER A 167 6.12 2.58 7.14
CA SER A 167 7.06 2.24 6.11
C SER A 167 7.84 1.02 6.57
N ILE A 168 7.59 -0.04 5.87
CA ILE A 168 8.31 -1.30 5.97
C ILE A 168 9.70 -1.04 5.46
N VAL A 169 10.68 -1.59 6.15
CA VAL A 169 12.04 -1.71 5.62
C VAL A 169 11.95 -2.58 4.37
N PRO A 170 12.21 -2.06 3.16
CA PRO A 170 12.13 -2.88 1.96
C PRO A 170 13.26 -3.90 1.95
N MET A 171 13.08 -5.00 1.23
CA MET A 171 14.21 -5.87 0.87
C MET A 171 14.96 -5.27 -0.32
N LEU A 172 16.27 -5.55 -0.43
CA LEU A 172 17.08 -5.07 -1.55
C LEU A 172 16.47 -5.42 -2.92
N GLN A 173 15.88 -6.62 -3.03
CA GLN A 173 15.22 -7.04 -4.26
C GLN A 173 13.97 -6.19 -4.59
N GLU A 174 13.21 -5.80 -3.59
CA GLU A 174 12.04 -4.93 -3.76
C GLU A 174 12.43 -3.53 -4.27
N VAL A 175 13.58 -3.03 -3.81
CA VAL A 175 14.14 -1.76 -4.32
C VAL A 175 14.60 -1.91 -5.76
N LYS A 176 15.29 -3.02 -6.11
CA LYS A 176 15.71 -3.31 -7.49
C LYS A 176 14.52 -3.39 -8.44
N ASP A 177 13.47 -4.11 -8.04
CA ASP A 177 12.25 -4.26 -8.85
C ASP A 177 11.54 -2.90 -9.04
N TYR A 178 11.46 -2.09 -8.00
CA TYR A 178 10.87 -0.75 -8.08
C TYR A 178 11.63 0.18 -9.02
N VAL A 179 12.96 0.19 -8.90
CA VAL A 179 13.86 0.99 -9.77
C VAL A 179 13.70 0.57 -11.23
N ALA A 180 13.65 -0.75 -11.50
CA ALA A 180 13.46 -1.28 -12.86
C ALA A 180 12.07 -0.96 -13.42
N LEU A 181 10.99 -1.16 -12.66
CA LEU A 181 9.62 -0.90 -13.09
C LEU A 181 9.35 0.57 -13.41
N ASN A 182 9.94 1.47 -12.64
CA ASN A 182 9.76 2.92 -12.82
C ASN A 182 10.86 3.57 -13.66
N ASN A 183 11.78 2.79 -14.25
CA ASN A 183 12.90 3.27 -15.05
C ASN A 183 13.71 4.37 -14.32
N LEU A 184 13.93 4.21 -13.01
CA LEU A 184 14.71 5.16 -12.23
C LEU A 184 16.20 5.00 -12.56
N LYS A 185 16.94 6.10 -12.63
CA LYS A 185 18.38 6.11 -12.96
C LYS A 185 19.26 6.06 -11.72
N ILE A 186 18.75 5.58 -10.60
CA ILE A 186 19.48 5.44 -9.34
C ILE A 186 20.12 4.05 -9.25
N ASN A 187 21.22 3.97 -8.51
CA ASN A 187 21.79 2.67 -8.15
C ASN A 187 21.02 2.12 -6.94
N PRO A 188 20.26 1.02 -7.08
CA PRO A 188 19.42 0.50 -6.02
C PRO A 188 20.19 -0.01 -4.80
N GLU A 189 21.43 -0.49 -5.01
CA GLU A 189 22.30 -1.00 -3.94
C GLU A 189 22.82 0.15 -3.07
N LYS A 190 23.32 1.23 -3.69
CA LYS A 190 23.75 2.44 -2.95
C LYS A 190 22.58 3.10 -2.22
N PHE A 191 21.42 3.13 -2.84
CA PHE A 191 20.19 3.64 -2.19
C PHE A 191 19.84 2.81 -0.97
N TYR A 192 19.83 1.48 -1.11
CA TYR A 192 19.53 0.56 -0.02
C TYR A 192 20.52 0.71 1.13
N GLU A 193 21.82 0.63 0.86
CA GLU A 193 22.88 0.75 1.88
C GLU A 193 22.81 2.07 2.65
N TYR A 194 22.52 3.17 1.96
CA TYR A 194 22.41 4.48 2.62
C TYR A 194 21.28 4.51 3.64
N TYR A 195 20.08 4.03 3.25
CA TYR A 195 18.90 4.06 4.12
C TYR A 195 18.91 2.95 5.17
N ASP A 196 19.50 1.81 4.89
CA ASP A 196 19.70 0.74 5.87
C ASP A 196 20.58 1.19 7.04
N ARG A 197 21.64 1.95 6.74
CA ARG A 197 22.56 2.53 7.76
C ARG A 197 21.85 3.48 8.73
N ILE A 198 20.79 4.14 8.33
CA ILE A 198 20.00 5.07 9.17
C ILE A 198 18.67 4.46 9.63
N ASP A 199 18.56 3.12 9.59
CA ASP A 199 17.37 2.35 10.00
C ASP A 199 16.07 2.87 9.34
N TRP A 200 16.17 3.31 8.07
CA TRP A 200 15.05 3.81 7.27
C TRP A 200 14.24 4.91 7.99
N LYS A 201 14.93 5.75 8.78
CA LYS A 201 14.34 6.85 9.53
C LYS A 201 14.84 8.22 9.04
N ASP A 202 13.96 9.23 9.14
CA ASP A 202 14.34 10.62 8.89
C ASP A 202 15.09 11.21 10.10
N LYS A 203 15.59 12.44 9.97
CA LYS A 203 16.28 13.18 11.05
C LYS A 203 15.44 13.41 12.32
N TYR A 204 14.13 13.14 12.25
CA TYR A 204 13.20 13.24 13.38
C TYR A 204 12.81 11.86 13.94
N GLY A 205 13.47 10.77 13.49
CA GLY A 205 13.20 9.40 13.92
C GLY A 205 11.94 8.77 13.32
N ARG A 206 11.30 9.43 12.34
CA ARG A 206 10.11 8.90 11.68
C ARG A 206 10.52 8.03 10.51
N ARG A 207 9.83 6.92 10.31
CA ARG A 207 10.07 6.04 9.16
C ARG A 207 9.80 6.77 7.84
N ILE A 208 10.68 6.58 6.87
CA ILE A 208 10.56 7.19 5.54
C ILE A 208 9.71 6.32 4.61
N ASN A 209 8.99 6.96 3.68
CA ASN A 209 8.39 6.26 2.56
C ASN A 209 9.48 6.07 1.49
N TRP A 210 10.05 4.86 1.41
CA TRP A 210 11.18 4.56 0.56
C TRP A 210 10.88 4.72 -0.94
N LYS A 211 9.65 4.46 -1.41
CA LYS A 211 9.26 4.66 -2.82
C LYS A 211 9.35 6.13 -3.23
N SER A 212 8.69 7.01 -2.47
CA SER A 212 8.76 8.46 -2.74
C SER A 212 10.16 9.02 -2.55
N THR A 213 10.95 8.43 -1.66
CA THR A 213 12.34 8.80 -1.44
C THR A 213 13.24 8.38 -2.60
N ALA A 214 13.01 7.19 -3.19
CA ALA A 214 13.70 6.74 -4.39
C ALA A 214 13.39 7.65 -5.60
N ASP A 215 12.13 8.05 -5.76
CA ASP A 215 11.72 9.01 -6.79
C ASP A 215 12.39 10.39 -6.61
N TYR A 216 12.50 10.85 -5.36
CA TYR A 216 13.21 12.10 -5.04
C TYR A 216 14.70 11.98 -5.34
N TRP A 217 15.34 10.88 -4.99
CA TRP A 217 16.77 10.64 -5.27
C TRP A 217 17.05 10.62 -6.78
N ASN A 218 16.19 9.97 -7.56
CA ASN A 218 16.29 9.99 -9.02
C ASN A 218 16.21 11.41 -9.62
N LYS A 219 15.48 12.32 -8.97
CA LYS A 219 15.40 13.72 -9.39
C LYS A 219 16.66 14.51 -9.02
N THR A 220 17.25 14.24 -7.85
CA THR A 220 18.45 14.94 -7.37
C THR A 220 19.70 14.49 -8.08
N GLU A 221 19.91 13.19 -8.34
CA GLU A 221 21.06 12.70 -9.12
C GLU A 221 21.08 13.26 -10.55
N ARG A 222 19.92 13.54 -11.15
CA ARG A 222 19.85 14.25 -12.43
C ARG A 222 20.32 15.71 -12.36
N ALA A 223 20.24 16.34 -11.19
CA ALA A 223 20.71 17.70 -10.99
C ALA A 223 22.25 17.76 -10.86
N ASP A 224 22.86 16.73 -10.29
CA ASP A 224 24.33 16.64 -10.11
C ASP A 224 25.08 16.21 -11.39
N GLN A 225 24.38 15.68 -12.40
CA GLN A 225 24.96 15.29 -13.70
C GLN A 225 25.01 16.41 -14.75
N LYS A 226 24.66 17.66 -14.42
CA LYS A 226 24.95 18.79 -15.29
C LYS A 226 26.43 19.11 -15.24
N PRO A 227 27.14 19.21 -16.39
CA PRO A 227 28.57 19.46 -16.41
C PRO A 227 28.87 20.76 -15.67
N SER A 228 29.75 20.69 -14.69
CA SER A 228 30.29 21.82 -13.96
C SER A 228 31.06 22.71 -14.92
N GLY A 229 30.38 23.70 -15.48
CA GLY A 229 31.00 24.87 -16.11
C GLY A 229 31.49 25.79 -15.02
N ASN A 230 32.80 25.90 -14.95
CA ASN A 230 33.64 26.73 -14.09
C ASN A 230 33.11 28.16 -13.99
N THR A 231 32.66 28.62 -12.81
CA THR A 231 32.69 30.04 -12.45
C THR A 231 32.82 30.25 -10.94
N LYS A 232 33.75 31.10 -10.61
CA LYS A 232 34.30 31.56 -9.36
C LYS A 232 33.28 32.02 -8.32
N SER A 233 33.55 31.67 -7.09
CA SER A 233 33.39 32.43 -5.84
C SER A 233 32.48 33.68 -5.90
N GLY A 234 31.35 33.61 -5.26
CA GLY A 234 30.51 34.76 -4.99
C GLY A 234 29.58 34.48 -3.80
N TYR A 235 29.71 35.27 -2.78
CA TYR A 235 28.97 35.32 -1.51
C TYR A 235 27.51 34.86 -1.58
N SER A 236 27.14 33.97 -0.68
CA SER A 236 25.79 33.52 -0.40
C SER A 236 24.88 34.67 0.04
N THR A 237 24.09 35.18 -0.87
CA THR A 237 22.92 36.03 -0.53
C THR A 237 21.75 35.11 -0.18
N LYS A 238 21.29 35.17 1.06
CA LYS A 238 20.05 34.55 1.54
C LYS A 238 18.92 34.86 0.57
N LYS A 239 18.27 33.84 -0.03
CA LYS A 239 17.03 33.99 -0.78
C LYS A 239 15.98 34.61 0.14
N LYS A 240 15.55 35.84 -0.14
CA LYS A 240 14.39 36.49 0.48
C LYS A 240 13.15 35.65 0.18
N ASN A 241 12.43 35.27 1.21
CA ASN A 241 11.13 34.64 1.07
C ASN A 241 10.17 35.61 0.38
N GLN A 242 9.30 35.09 -0.47
CA GLN A 242 8.33 35.84 -1.29
C GLN A 242 7.37 36.73 -0.45
N PHE A 243 7.29 36.52 0.85
CA PHE A 243 6.52 37.32 1.81
C PHE A 243 7.17 38.63 2.23
N ASN A 244 8.45 38.86 1.92
CA ASN A 244 9.18 40.11 2.25
C ASN A 244 9.38 41.04 1.04
N SER A 245 8.63 40.87 -0.03
CA SER A 245 8.72 41.70 -1.25
C SER A 245 7.65 42.78 -1.32
N PHE A 246 6.93 43.06 -0.25
CA PHE A 246 6.10 44.26 -0.20
C PHE A 246 7.01 45.47 0.03
N ASN A 247 7.18 46.31 -1.02
CA ASN A 247 7.75 47.64 -0.85
C ASN A 247 6.84 48.42 0.08
N GLN A 248 7.30 48.66 1.33
CA GLN A 248 6.65 49.64 2.20
C GLN A 248 6.69 50.98 1.47
N ARG A 249 5.50 51.55 1.28
CA ARG A 249 5.37 52.90 0.77
C ARG A 249 6.03 53.81 1.79
N GLU A 250 7.11 54.52 1.43
CA GLU A 250 7.69 55.57 2.22
C GLU A 250 6.67 56.72 2.25
N ILE A 251 6.06 56.96 3.40
CA ILE A 251 5.16 58.07 3.61
C ILE A 251 6.04 59.27 3.81
N SER A 252 5.94 60.26 2.92
CA SER A 252 6.70 61.52 3.05
C SER A 252 6.18 62.31 4.26
N SER A 253 7.02 63.17 4.84
CA SER A 253 6.63 64.03 5.95
C SER A 253 5.49 65.01 5.60
N SER A 254 5.30 65.31 4.30
CA SER A 254 4.17 66.09 3.77
C SER A 254 2.84 65.33 3.86
N ASP A 255 2.86 64.01 3.56
CA ASP A 255 1.65 63.19 3.64
C ASP A 255 1.18 62.95 5.08
N MET A 256 2.11 62.93 6.05
CA MET A 256 1.80 62.86 7.47
C MET A 256 1.12 64.11 7.98
N SER A 257 1.60 65.31 7.59
CA SER A 257 1.01 66.58 8.00
C SER A 257 -0.40 66.78 7.44
N GLU A 258 -0.67 66.32 6.22
CA GLU A 258 -2.01 66.34 5.61
C GLU A 258 -2.99 65.38 6.30
N LEU A 259 -2.53 64.25 6.74
CA LEU A 259 -3.33 63.28 7.55
C LEU A 259 -3.65 63.85 8.92
N GLU A 260 -2.71 64.48 9.60
CA GLU A 260 -2.94 65.12 10.88
C GLU A 260 -3.97 66.25 10.79
N GLN A 261 -3.89 67.13 9.77
CA GLN A 261 -4.87 68.19 9.53
C GLN A 261 -6.27 67.61 9.24
N ARG A 262 -6.39 66.54 8.50
CA ARG A 262 -7.68 65.86 8.25
C ARG A 262 -8.29 65.24 9.50
N LEU A 263 -7.46 64.78 10.44
CA LEU A 263 -7.92 64.25 11.72
C LEU A 263 -8.38 65.38 12.65
N LEU A 264 -7.70 66.53 12.69
CA LEU A 264 -8.07 67.69 13.52
C LEU A 264 -9.35 68.42 13.03
N ASN A 265 -9.70 68.34 11.74
CA ASN A 265 -10.90 68.93 11.17
C ASN A 265 -12.15 68.05 11.21
N ARG A 266 -12.11 66.92 11.91
CA ARG A 266 -13.23 65.99 12.11
C ARG A 266 -13.74 65.94 13.57
N GLY A 267 -13.51 67.01 14.32
CA GLY A 267 -14.06 67.23 15.65
C GLY A 267 -15.32 68.11 15.63
#